data_5d527bcad2669a4db64550cda23c37ac
#
_entry.id   5d527bcad2669a4db64550cda23c37ac
#
_cell.length_a   1.000
_cell.length_b   1.000
_cell.length_c   1.000
_cell.angle_alpha   90.00
_cell.angle_beta   90.00
_cell.angle_gamma   90.00
#
_symmetry.space_group_name_H-M   'P 1'
#
loop_
_entity.id
_entity.type
_entity.pdbx_description
1 polymer ?
#
loop_
_entity_poly.entity_id
_entity_poly.type
_entity_poly.pdbx_seq_one_letter_code
_entity_poly.pdbx_strand_id
1 'polypeptide(L)'
;VGDGRRIGKGNFEVNRATAETNFISALAQCEAAVEIFRAQNKGHLVVISSMSALRGLPKHLSTYAASKAAVAHLAEGIRAELLDTPIKVSTIFPGYIRTEMNEGAKKLPFEVDEKTGCKALVKAIEKAPVKAYVPQWPWLPMGIAMKILPLKLVNKLS
;
A
#
# COMPACT_ATOMS: atom_id res chain seq x y z
N VAL A 1 2.66 -8.97 3.96
CA VAL A 1 4.02 -9.51 4.09
C VAL A 1 4.96 -8.87 3.08
N GLY A 2 6.28 -8.80 3.39
CA GLY A 2 7.32 -8.16 2.59
C GLY A 2 8.37 -9.12 2.01
N ASP A 3 8.13 -10.41 1.97
CA ASP A 3 9.13 -11.47 1.70
C ASP A 3 9.38 -11.77 0.21
N GLY A 4 9.29 -10.77 -0.64
CA GLY A 4 9.64 -10.97 -2.04
C GLY A 4 11.08 -11.46 -2.27
N ARG A 5 11.31 -12.11 -3.39
CA ARG A 5 12.62 -12.59 -3.83
C ARG A 5 12.90 -12.14 -5.25
N ARG A 6 14.18 -12.15 -5.64
CA ARG A 6 14.59 -11.80 -7.01
C ARG A 6 13.90 -12.69 -8.03
N ILE A 7 13.31 -12.07 -9.05
CA ILE A 7 12.71 -12.77 -10.19
C ILE A 7 13.81 -13.49 -11.00
N GLY A 8 13.49 -14.66 -11.53
CA GLY A 8 14.42 -15.47 -12.34
C GLY A 8 15.49 -16.20 -11.52
N LYS A 9 15.28 -16.42 -10.22
CA LYS A 9 16.18 -17.12 -9.31
C LYS A 9 15.55 -18.34 -8.63
N GLY A 10 14.52 -18.93 -9.24
CA GLY A 10 13.86 -20.13 -8.70
C GLY A 10 12.99 -19.89 -7.45
N ASN A 11 12.57 -18.65 -7.19
CA ASN A 11 11.84 -18.28 -5.97
C ASN A 11 10.35 -18.05 -6.22
N PHE A 12 9.75 -18.76 -7.17
CA PHE A 12 8.35 -18.54 -7.57
C PHE A 12 7.39 -18.69 -6.38
N GLU A 13 7.54 -19.75 -5.57
CA GLU A 13 6.63 -20.03 -4.45
C GLU A 13 6.62 -18.91 -3.39
N VAL A 14 7.78 -18.34 -3.06
CA VAL A 14 7.87 -17.22 -2.11
C VAL A 14 7.19 -15.96 -2.69
N ASN A 15 7.42 -15.69 -3.96
CA ASN A 15 6.80 -14.56 -4.64
C ASN A 15 5.28 -14.77 -4.81
N ARG A 16 4.84 -16.01 -5.10
CA ARG A 16 3.43 -16.39 -5.15
C ARG A 16 2.75 -16.16 -3.81
N ALA A 17 3.31 -16.67 -2.71
CA ALA A 17 2.77 -16.48 -1.37
C ALA A 17 2.64 -14.99 -1.00
N THR A 18 3.61 -14.16 -1.40
CA THR A 18 3.53 -12.70 -1.22
C THR A 18 2.37 -12.10 -2.00
N ALA A 19 2.16 -12.50 -3.26
CA ALA A 19 1.05 -12.02 -4.08
C ALA A 19 -0.31 -12.49 -3.54
N GLU A 20 -0.42 -13.76 -3.16
CA GLU A 20 -1.61 -14.35 -2.55
C GLU A 20 -2.01 -13.61 -1.27
N THR A 21 -1.05 -13.41 -0.36
CA THR A 21 -1.30 -12.72 0.91
C THR A 21 -1.63 -11.24 0.71
N ASN A 22 -0.89 -10.53 -0.13
CA ASN A 22 -1.04 -9.08 -0.23
C ASN A 22 -2.15 -8.64 -1.18
N PHE A 23 -2.49 -9.45 -2.20
CA PHE A 23 -3.47 -9.06 -3.19
C PHE A 23 -4.71 -9.96 -3.18
N ILE A 24 -4.57 -11.28 -3.32
CA ILE A 24 -5.75 -12.17 -3.41
C ILE A 24 -6.56 -12.13 -2.11
N SER A 25 -5.89 -12.20 -0.94
CA SER A 25 -6.63 -12.09 0.33
C SER A 25 -7.28 -10.72 0.53
N ALA A 26 -6.63 -9.64 0.09
CA ALA A 26 -7.20 -8.30 0.14
C ALA A 26 -8.41 -8.16 -0.79
N LEU A 27 -8.36 -8.75 -1.99
CA LEU A 27 -9.51 -8.83 -2.90
C LEU A 27 -10.70 -9.51 -2.23
N ALA A 28 -10.52 -10.68 -1.62
CA ALA A 28 -11.58 -11.40 -0.93
C ALA A 28 -12.19 -10.57 0.22
N GLN A 29 -11.37 -9.85 0.98
CA GLN A 29 -11.86 -8.95 2.03
C GLN A 29 -12.62 -7.75 1.47
N CYS A 30 -12.16 -7.17 0.35
CA CYS A 30 -12.86 -6.07 -0.31
C CYS A 30 -14.23 -6.52 -0.84
N GLU A 31 -14.33 -7.70 -1.48
CA GLU A 31 -15.59 -8.28 -1.93
C GLU A 31 -16.60 -8.38 -0.78
N ALA A 32 -16.24 -9.07 0.29
CA ALA A 32 -17.11 -9.25 1.44
C ALA A 32 -17.53 -7.92 2.10
N ALA A 33 -16.57 -6.99 2.24
CA ALA A 33 -16.88 -5.69 2.85
C ALA A 33 -17.79 -4.84 1.97
N VAL A 34 -17.57 -4.81 0.67
CA VAL A 34 -18.40 -4.00 -0.26
C VAL A 34 -19.79 -4.58 -0.38
N GLU A 35 -19.95 -5.91 -0.38
CA GLU A 35 -21.27 -6.57 -0.34
C GLU A 35 -22.08 -6.09 0.88
N ILE A 36 -21.47 -6.12 2.08
CA ILE A 36 -22.10 -5.64 3.32
C ILE A 36 -22.44 -4.15 3.23
N PHE A 37 -21.52 -3.33 2.74
CA PHE A 37 -21.72 -1.87 2.65
C PHE A 37 -22.80 -1.50 1.64
N ARG A 38 -22.91 -2.24 0.52
CA ARG A 38 -24.03 -2.08 -0.44
C ARG A 38 -25.37 -2.41 0.20
N ALA A 39 -25.47 -3.53 0.96
CA ALA A 39 -26.69 -3.91 1.67
C ALA A 39 -27.09 -2.87 2.73
N GLN A 40 -26.11 -2.28 3.42
CA GLN A 40 -26.34 -1.24 4.44
C GLN A 40 -26.53 0.16 3.86
N ASN A 41 -26.25 0.36 2.58
CA ASN A 41 -26.13 1.67 1.92
C ASN A 41 -25.25 2.65 2.71
N LYS A 42 -24.17 2.14 3.35
CA LYS A 42 -23.27 2.89 4.20
C LYS A 42 -21.99 2.08 4.45
N GLY A 43 -20.84 2.74 4.41
CA GLY A 43 -19.57 2.11 4.77
C GLY A 43 -18.35 2.98 4.47
N HIS A 44 -17.21 2.56 4.99
CA HIS A 44 -15.91 3.15 4.66
C HIS A 44 -14.89 2.04 4.48
N LEU A 45 -14.55 1.73 3.24
CA LEU A 45 -13.48 0.80 2.90
C LEU A 45 -12.13 1.53 2.95
N VAL A 46 -11.21 1.03 3.77
CA VAL A 46 -9.85 1.56 3.86
C VAL A 46 -8.86 0.49 3.39
N VAL A 47 -8.20 0.74 2.28
CA VAL A 47 -7.19 -0.15 1.71
C VAL A 47 -5.79 0.37 2.02
N ILE A 48 -4.99 -0.44 2.72
CA ILE A 48 -3.61 -0.12 3.07
C ILE A 48 -2.66 -0.64 1.99
N SER A 49 -2.20 0.28 1.16
CA SER A 49 -1.18 0.04 0.14
C SER A 49 0.23 0.29 0.71
N SER A 50 1.10 0.96 -0.01
CA SER A 50 2.45 1.36 0.39
C SER A 50 2.98 2.42 -0.55
N MET A 51 3.95 3.20 -0.11
CA MET A 51 4.74 4.08 -0.97
C MET A 51 5.44 3.31 -2.10
N SER A 52 5.83 2.05 -1.86
CA SER A 52 6.41 1.15 -2.87
C SER A 52 5.47 0.83 -4.03
N ALA A 53 4.16 1.01 -3.87
CA ALA A 53 3.17 0.83 -4.94
C ALA A 53 3.28 1.87 -6.07
N LEU A 54 3.93 2.98 -5.83
CA LEU A 54 3.99 4.10 -6.78
C LEU A 54 4.98 3.88 -7.92
N ARG A 55 5.89 2.91 -7.79
CA ARG A 55 6.90 2.57 -8.79
C ARG A 55 7.31 1.11 -8.69
N GLY A 56 7.66 0.49 -9.82
CA GLY A 56 8.36 -0.79 -9.82
C GLY A 56 9.71 -0.68 -9.11
N LEU A 57 9.93 -1.54 -8.11
CA LEU A 57 11.15 -1.59 -7.31
C LEU A 57 11.94 -2.86 -7.61
N PRO A 58 13.27 -2.84 -7.49
CA PRO A 58 14.11 -3.98 -7.85
C PRO A 58 14.22 -5.05 -6.77
N LYS A 59 14.85 -6.17 -7.14
CA LYS A 59 15.28 -7.24 -6.22
C LYS A 59 14.08 -7.88 -5.48
N HIS A 60 14.18 -7.97 -4.16
CA HIS A 60 13.15 -8.55 -3.28
C HIS A 60 11.88 -7.70 -3.18
N LEU A 61 11.95 -6.43 -3.57
CA LEU A 61 10.80 -5.53 -3.53
C LEU A 61 9.88 -5.62 -4.76
N SER A 62 10.29 -6.33 -5.83
CA SER A 62 9.53 -6.36 -7.09
C SER A 62 8.10 -6.87 -6.91
N THR A 63 7.94 -8.06 -6.31
CA THR A 63 6.63 -8.67 -6.09
C THR A 63 5.82 -7.91 -5.05
N TYR A 64 6.47 -7.45 -3.99
CA TYR A 64 5.83 -6.62 -2.96
C TYR A 64 5.26 -5.33 -3.57
N ALA A 65 6.06 -4.56 -4.30
CA ALA A 65 5.63 -3.33 -4.95
C ALA A 65 4.46 -3.58 -5.93
N ALA A 66 4.56 -4.63 -6.73
CA ALA A 66 3.48 -5.03 -7.65
C ALA A 66 2.19 -5.39 -6.91
N SER A 67 2.25 -6.18 -5.83
CA SER A 67 1.07 -6.54 -5.04
C SER A 67 0.42 -5.33 -4.36
N LYS A 68 1.22 -4.37 -3.88
CA LYS A 68 0.72 -3.13 -3.28
C LYS A 68 0.16 -2.15 -4.33
N ALA A 69 0.67 -2.17 -5.55
CA ALA A 69 0.09 -1.44 -6.67
C ALA A 69 -1.27 -2.06 -7.07
N ALA A 70 -1.35 -3.38 -7.12
CA ALA A 70 -2.60 -4.09 -7.45
C ALA A 70 -3.73 -3.72 -6.48
N VAL A 71 -3.51 -3.74 -5.15
CA VAL A 71 -4.56 -3.35 -4.19
C VAL A 71 -4.92 -1.86 -4.28
N ALA A 72 -3.97 -0.99 -4.65
CA ALA A 72 -4.27 0.43 -4.84
C ALA A 72 -5.17 0.66 -6.05
N HIS A 73 -4.95 -0.05 -7.17
CA HIS A 73 -5.80 0.01 -8.35
C HIS A 73 -7.17 -0.65 -8.10
N LEU A 74 -7.20 -1.77 -7.37
CA LEU A 74 -8.46 -2.39 -6.95
C LEU A 74 -9.32 -1.39 -6.16
N ALA A 75 -8.75 -0.72 -5.15
CA ALA A 75 -9.45 0.30 -4.38
C ALA A 75 -9.95 1.48 -5.24
N GLU A 76 -9.17 1.88 -6.25
CA GLU A 76 -9.57 2.92 -7.19
C GLU A 76 -10.74 2.48 -8.08
N GLY A 77 -10.74 1.23 -8.57
CA GLY A 77 -11.85 0.64 -9.32
C GLY A 77 -13.13 0.56 -8.49
N ILE A 78 -13.04 -0.01 -7.28
CA ILE A 78 -14.18 -0.08 -6.35
C ILE A 78 -14.75 1.32 -6.06
N ARG A 79 -13.89 2.31 -5.86
CA ARG A 79 -14.34 3.70 -5.65
C ARG A 79 -15.05 4.25 -6.88
N ALA A 80 -14.57 3.97 -8.08
CA ALA A 80 -15.22 4.42 -9.32
C ALA A 80 -16.64 3.87 -9.44
N GLU A 81 -16.85 2.60 -9.07
CA GLU A 81 -18.19 1.99 -9.05
C GLU A 81 -19.11 2.55 -7.98
N LEU A 82 -18.56 3.12 -6.90
CA LEU A 82 -19.32 3.59 -5.73
C LEU A 82 -19.47 5.12 -5.67
N LEU A 83 -19.08 5.86 -6.73
CA LEU A 83 -19.07 7.33 -6.75
C LEU A 83 -20.43 7.97 -6.39
N ASP A 84 -21.51 7.37 -6.86
CA ASP A 84 -22.88 7.87 -6.64
C ASP A 84 -23.55 7.24 -5.40
N THR A 85 -22.77 6.68 -4.49
CA THR A 85 -23.25 6.06 -3.24
C THR A 85 -22.67 6.76 -2.01
N PRO A 86 -23.27 6.61 -0.82
CA PRO A 86 -22.69 7.12 0.42
C PRO A 86 -21.50 6.30 0.94
N ILE A 87 -21.06 5.25 0.23
CA ILE A 87 -19.95 4.39 0.62
C ILE A 87 -18.63 5.07 0.26
N LYS A 88 -17.73 5.20 1.24
CA LYS A 88 -16.41 5.82 1.05
C LYS A 88 -15.36 4.77 0.80
N VAL A 89 -14.37 5.09 -0.05
CA VAL A 89 -13.21 4.23 -0.30
C VAL A 89 -11.94 5.08 -0.23
N SER A 90 -11.07 4.74 0.72
CA SER A 90 -9.79 5.39 0.96
C SER A 90 -8.62 4.45 0.64
N THR A 91 -7.60 4.95 -0.04
CA THR A 91 -6.33 4.24 -0.24
C THR A 91 -5.23 4.96 0.53
N ILE A 92 -4.61 4.27 1.47
CA ILE A 92 -3.54 4.81 2.30
C ILE A 92 -2.20 4.24 1.81
N PHE A 93 -1.20 5.10 1.67
CA PHE A 93 0.15 4.78 1.25
C PHE A 93 1.14 5.06 2.39
N PRO A 94 1.35 4.11 3.32
CA PRO A 94 2.35 4.27 4.35
C PRO A 94 3.77 4.32 3.76
N GLY A 95 4.60 5.19 4.32
CA GLY A 95 6.04 5.14 4.18
C GLY A 95 6.66 4.12 5.14
N TYR A 96 7.89 4.37 5.57
CA TYR A 96 8.56 3.48 6.51
C TYR A 96 8.11 3.77 7.95
N ILE A 97 7.50 2.75 8.56
CA ILE A 97 7.10 2.75 9.96
C ILE A 97 7.82 1.58 10.62
N ARG A 98 8.55 1.83 11.71
CA ARG A 98 9.21 0.78 12.48
C ARG A 98 8.16 -0.09 13.15
N THR A 99 8.19 -1.39 12.90
CA THR A 99 7.31 -2.39 13.47
C THR A 99 8.11 -3.68 13.71
N GLU A 100 7.54 -4.65 14.36
CA GLU A 100 8.14 -5.99 14.54
C GLU A 100 8.56 -6.63 13.21
N MET A 101 7.81 -6.35 12.12
CA MET A 101 8.09 -6.90 10.79
C MET A 101 9.46 -6.47 10.24
N ASN A 102 9.98 -5.31 10.65
CA ASN A 102 11.27 -4.78 10.21
C ASN A 102 12.23 -4.54 11.39
N GLU A 103 11.96 -5.18 12.52
CA GLU A 103 12.86 -5.20 13.67
C GLU A 103 14.20 -5.81 13.29
N GLY A 104 15.31 -5.17 13.69
CA GLY A 104 16.67 -5.58 13.29
C GLY A 104 17.11 -5.12 11.90
N ALA A 105 16.23 -4.59 11.05
CA ALA A 105 16.63 -3.98 9.79
C ALA A 105 17.38 -2.66 10.01
N LYS A 106 18.29 -2.32 9.09
CA LYS A 106 18.94 -0.99 9.10
C LYS A 106 17.88 0.09 9.04
N LYS A 107 18.13 1.20 9.75
CA LYS A 107 17.25 2.37 9.73
C LYS A 107 17.03 2.85 8.30
N LEU A 108 15.77 2.96 7.91
CA LEU A 108 15.37 3.40 6.58
C LEU A 108 15.20 4.93 6.54
N PRO A 109 15.36 5.56 5.36
CA PRO A 109 15.16 7.00 5.23
C PRO A 109 13.75 7.41 5.66
N PHE A 110 13.66 8.48 6.45
CA PHE A 110 12.38 9.04 6.92
C PHE A 110 11.48 8.05 7.67
N GLU A 111 12.08 7.03 8.25
CA GLU A 111 11.38 6.09 9.10
C GLU A 111 10.90 6.76 10.38
N VAL A 112 9.65 6.49 10.75
CA VAL A 112 9.05 6.92 12.01
C VAL A 112 8.85 5.70 12.93
N ASP A 113 8.79 5.95 14.25
CA ASP A 113 8.42 4.91 15.20
C ASP A 113 6.96 4.47 15.02
N GLU A 114 6.63 3.30 15.58
CA GLU A 114 5.31 2.70 15.49
C GLU A 114 4.20 3.62 15.99
N LYS A 115 4.39 4.23 17.16
CA LYS A 115 3.40 5.11 17.79
C LYS A 115 3.08 6.33 16.91
N THR A 116 4.11 6.94 16.34
CA THR A 116 3.96 8.08 15.42
C THR A 116 3.28 7.67 14.14
N GLY A 117 3.69 6.52 13.57
CA GLY A 117 3.10 5.96 12.36
C GLY A 117 1.62 5.59 12.53
N CYS A 118 1.28 4.89 13.62
CA CYS A 118 -0.10 4.53 13.94
C CYS A 118 -1.00 5.76 14.15
N LYS A 119 -0.54 6.77 14.88
CA LYS A 119 -1.31 8.01 15.05
C LYS A 119 -1.57 8.72 13.72
N ALA A 120 -0.57 8.74 12.83
CA ALA A 120 -0.72 9.35 11.51
C ALA A 120 -1.69 8.54 10.62
N LEU A 121 -1.67 7.21 10.71
CA LEU A 121 -2.61 6.32 10.01
C LEU A 121 -4.05 6.55 10.49
N VAL A 122 -4.29 6.51 11.80
CA VAL A 122 -5.63 6.75 12.38
C VAL A 122 -6.18 8.11 11.95
N LYS A 123 -5.36 9.17 12.09
CA LYS A 123 -5.76 10.52 11.64
C LYS A 123 -6.09 10.60 10.15
N ALA A 124 -5.39 9.82 9.31
CA ALA A 124 -5.69 9.75 7.88
C ALA A 124 -7.03 9.01 7.64
N ILE A 125 -7.25 7.88 8.33
CA ILE A 125 -8.48 7.09 8.21
C ILE A 125 -9.71 7.90 8.64
N GLU A 126 -9.64 8.61 9.76
CA GLU A 126 -10.73 9.46 10.28
C GLU A 126 -11.15 10.54 9.29
N LYS A 127 -10.20 11.11 8.55
CA LYS A 127 -10.49 12.11 7.52
C LYS A 127 -11.15 11.54 6.27
N ALA A 128 -11.14 10.22 6.10
CA ALA A 128 -11.68 9.51 4.96
C ALA A 128 -11.28 10.11 3.59
N PRO A 129 -10.00 10.41 3.33
CA PRO A 129 -9.56 10.96 2.05
C PRO A 129 -9.62 9.90 0.96
N VAL A 130 -9.68 10.32 -0.28
CA VAL A 130 -9.57 9.42 -1.43
C VAL A 130 -8.21 8.70 -1.45
N LYS A 131 -7.14 9.47 -1.24
CA LYS A 131 -5.74 8.97 -1.15
C LYS A 131 -5.00 9.73 -0.05
N ALA A 132 -4.19 9.02 0.75
CA ALA A 132 -3.30 9.64 1.73
C ALA A 132 -1.92 9.00 1.75
N TYR A 133 -0.89 9.82 1.87
CA TYR A 133 0.49 9.41 2.14
C TYR A 133 0.76 9.60 3.63
N VAL A 134 1.32 8.59 4.30
CA VAL A 134 1.42 8.59 5.77
C VAL A 134 2.82 8.20 6.25
N PRO A 135 3.48 9.06 7.05
CA PRO A 135 3.16 10.48 7.30
C PRO A 135 3.11 11.30 6.02
N GLN A 136 2.34 12.39 6.00
CA GLN A 136 2.23 13.21 4.79
C GLN A 136 3.59 13.79 4.36
N TRP A 137 4.37 14.27 5.33
CA TRP A 137 5.75 14.72 5.10
C TRP A 137 6.73 13.64 5.60
N PRO A 138 7.75 13.28 4.82
CA PRO A 138 8.08 13.77 3.46
C PRO A 138 7.45 12.94 2.33
N TRP A 139 6.53 12.00 2.62
CA TRP A 139 6.09 10.99 1.65
C TRP A 139 5.23 11.54 0.52
N LEU A 140 4.54 12.69 0.68
CA LEU A 140 3.81 13.32 -0.41
C LEU A 140 4.76 13.79 -1.54
N PRO A 141 5.77 14.65 -1.30
CA PRO A 141 6.71 15.02 -2.34
C PRO A 141 7.54 13.84 -2.86
N MET A 142 7.92 12.89 -2.00
CA MET A 142 8.59 11.66 -2.42
C MET A 142 7.74 10.82 -3.37
N GLY A 143 6.44 10.70 -3.13
CA GLY A 143 5.52 9.99 -4.01
C GLY A 143 5.43 10.61 -5.40
N ILE A 144 5.44 11.94 -5.49
CA ILE A 144 5.48 12.66 -6.77
C ILE A 144 6.83 12.37 -7.47
N ALA A 145 7.93 12.50 -6.75
CA ALA A 145 9.26 12.21 -7.28
C ALA A 145 9.40 10.78 -7.80
N MET A 146 8.91 9.79 -7.06
CA MET A 146 8.95 8.38 -7.48
C MET A 146 8.22 8.14 -8.82
N LYS A 147 7.15 8.86 -9.10
CA LYS A 147 6.39 8.72 -10.35
C LYS A 147 7.10 9.30 -11.57
N ILE A 148 7.85 10.39 -11.41
CA ILE A 148 8.46 11.14 -12.52
C ILE A 148 9.95 10.82 -12.72
N LEU A 149 10.67 10.37 -11.70
CA LEU A 149 12.10 10.09 -11.79
C LEU A 149 12.39 8.93 -12.76
N PRO A 150 13.47 9.00 -13.55
CA PRO A 150 13.94 7.87 -14.35
C PRO A 150 14.23 6.64 -13.49
N LEU A 151 13.92 5.44 -14.01
CA LEU A 151 14.08 4.18 -13.26
C LEU A 151 15.50 3.96 -12.72
N LYS A 152 16.52 4.43 -13.46
CA LYS A 152 17.92 4.37 -13.00
C LYS A 152 18.16 5.12 -11.68
N LEU A 153 17.49 6.26 -11.48
CA LEU A 153 17.60 7.03 -10.23
C LEU A 153 16.81 6.37 -9.11
N VAL A 154 15.60 5.91 -9.39
CA VAL A 154 14.80 5.16 -8.39
C VAL A 154 15.56 3.93 -7.89
N ASN A 155 16.22 3.19 -8.78
CA ASN A 155 17.00 2.00 -8.41
C ASN A 155 18.24 2.32 -7.53
N LYS A 156 18.75 3.55 -7.57
CA LYS A 156 19.86 3.97 -6.67
C LYS A 156 19.37 4.39 -5.28
N LEU A 157 18.09 4.72 -5.17
CA LEU A 157 17.46 5.17 -3.93
C LEU A 157 16.72 4.06 -3.16
N SER A 158 16.60 2.85 -3.76
CA SER A 158 15.89 1.69 -3.22
C SER A 158 16.81 0.55 -2.69
#